data_f649cbd22003e2d4f4f162ffeb01e40a
#
_entry.id   f649cbd22003e2d4f4f162ffeb01e40a
#
_cell.length_a   1.000
_cell.length_b   1.000
_cell.length_c   1.000
_cell.angle_alpha   90.00
_cell.angle_beta   90.00
_cell.angle_gamma   90.00
#
_symmetry.space_group_name_H-M   'P 1'
#
loop_
_entity.id
_entity.type
_entity.pdbx_description
1 polymer ?
#
loop_
_entity_poly.entity_id
_entity_poly.type
_entity_poly.pdbx_seq_one_letter_code
_entity_poly.pdbx_strand_id
1 'polypeptide(L)'
;LGLLMARFRELDFRPTPMGDLVLRERWDPIARVDLLEIKLGDEFLMSSLFTVSETALGTLAMADTPGERLDVVVGGLGLGCTALAVLEDPRVRELVVLDALPEVIEWHREHLIPAGVTLADDDRVRLEHGDFFAALRPDGELDTTRPGRRWDAIVVDIDHTPGHHLHPSHADLYDAAGLSRVAYRLNPGGVFALWSDTSPDDALVGTLREVFASARAEVVTF
;
A
#
# COMPACT_ATOMS: atom_id res chain seq x y z
N LEU A 1 42.62 9.57 6.26
CA LEU A 1 41.71 8.54 5.72
C LEU A 1 40.67 8.22 6.79
N GLY A 2 39.60 9.04 6.86
CA GLY A 2 38.49 8.75 7.75
C GLY A 2 37.70 7.56 7.20
N LEU A 3 37.63 6.48 7.97
CA LEU A 3 36.64 5.44 7.73
C LEU A 3 35.25 6.12 7.69
N LEU A 4 34.62 6.14 6.51
CA LEU A 4 33.18 6.33 6.43
C LEU A 4 32.56 5.12 7.12
N MET A 5 32.31 5.22 8.43
CA MET A 5 31.41 4.31 9.09
C MET A 5 30.08 4.44 8.40
N ALA A 6 29.58 3.36 7.82
CA ALA A 6 28.21 3.30 7.34
C ALA A 6 27.33 3.75 8.52
N ARG A 7 26.68 4.91 8.39
CA ARG A 7 25.72 5.33 9.39
C ARG A 7 24.55 4.37 9.30
N PHE A 8 24.43 3.54 10.29
CA PHE A 8 23.32 2.63 10.48
C PHE A 8 22.71 2.93 11.84
N ARG A 9 21.42 3.15 11.88
CA ARG A 9 20.67 3.38 13.09
C ARG A 9 19.37 2.59 13.07
N GLU A 10 19.20 1.67 14.00
CA GLU A 10 17.92 1.07 14.28
C GLU A 10 17.07 2.11 15.00
N LEU A 11 15.92 2.45 14.41
CA LEU A 11 14.98 3.42 14.96
C LEU A 11 14.01 2.75 15.90
N ASP A 12 13.53 1.55 15.53
CA ASP A 12 12.65 0.72 16.33
C ASP A 12 12.80 -0.75 15.97
N PHE A 13 12.56 -1.63 16.94
CA PHE A 13 12.54 -3.08 16.80
C PHE A 13 11.37 -3.65 17.57
N ARG A 14 10.50 -4.42 16.89
CA ARG A 14 9.31 -5.04 17.48
C ARG A 14 9.19 -6.51 17.09
N PRO A 15 9.21 -7.44 18.05
CA PRO A 15 8.80 -8.81 17.78
C PRO A 15 7.30 -8.84 17.46
N THR A 16 6.93 -9.44 16.33
CA THR A 16 5.52 -9.60 15.93
C THR A 16 5.20 -11.07 15.67
N PRO A 17 3.93 -11.47 15.64
CA PRO A 17 3.55 -12.82 15.24
C PRO A 17 3.97 -13.17 13.80
N MET A 18 4.22 -12.17 12.95
CA MET A 18 4.67 -12.35 11.57
C MET A 18 6.20 -12.39 11.44
N GLY A 19 6.93 -12.12 12.50
CA GLY A 19 8.40 -12.05 12.53
C GLY A 19 8.89 -10.75 13.18
N ASP A 20 10.20 -10.62 13.32
CA ASP A 20 10.82 -9.42 13.88
C ASP A 20 10.69 -8.25 12.90
N LEU A 21 10.02 -7.21 13.34
CA LEU A 21 9.80 -5.99 12.54
C LEU A 21 10.82 -4.93 12.94
N VAL A 22 11.54 -4.39 11.97
CA VAL A 22 12.61 -3.41 12.16
C VAL A 22 12.40 -2.18 11.30
N LEU A 23 12.38 -1.00 11.93
CA LEU A 23 12.54 0.28 11.26
C LEU A 23 13.97 0.77 11.46
N ARG A 24 14.67 1.05 10.37
CA ARG A 24 16.06 1.49 10.43
C ARG A 24 16.38 2.60 9.46
N GLU A 25 17.39 3.35 9.78
CA GLU A 25 17.99 4.37 8.92
C GLU A 25 19.39 3.93 8.50
N ARG A 26 19.70 4.06 7.23
CA ARG A 26 21.00 3.71 6.66
C ARG A 26 21.47 4.77 5.67
N TRP A 27 22.72 5.19 5.82
CA TRP A 27 23.35 6.04 4.80
C TRP A 27 23.65 5.24 3.53
N ASP A 28 23.18 5.73 2.40
CA ASP A 28 23.55 5.20 1.09
C ASP A 28 24.68 6.05 0.47
N PRO A 29 25.89 5.47 0.27
CA PRO A 29 27.04 6.22 -0.23
C PRO A 29 26.94 6.54 -1.72
N ILE A 30 26.11 5.84 -2.48
CA ILE A 30 25.90 6.05 -3.92
C ILE A 30 24.89 7.19 -4.12
N ALA A 31 23.72 7.07 -3.53
CA ALA A 31 22.66 8.07 -3.60
C ALA A 31 22.97 9.29 -2.72
N ARG A 32 23.87 9.16 -1.72
CA ARG A 32 24.25 10.19 -0.75
C ARG A 32 23.07 10.72 0.07
N VAL A 33 22.22 9.82 0.51
CA VAL A 33 21.04 10.10 1.33
C VAL A 33 20.95 9.11 2.48
N ASP A 34 20.30 9.52 3.58
CA ASP A 34 19.86 8.60 4.61
C ASP A 34 18.55 7.96 4.15
N LEU A 35 18.53 6.63 4.14
CA LEU A 35 17.39 5.82 3.72
C LEU A 35 16.66 5.29 4.94
N LEU A 36 15.33 5.31 4.90
CA LEU A 36 14.50 4.50 5.77
C LEU A 36 14.22 3.15 5.13
N GLU A 37 14.32 2.10 5.93
CA GLU A 37 14.07 0.74 5.51
C GLU A 37 13.20 0.03 6.53
N ILE A 38 12.22 -0.76 6.03
CA ILE A 38 11.39 -1.66 6.84
C ILE A 38 11.74 -3.09 6.48
N LYS A 39 12.02 -3.90 7.52
CA LYS A 39 12.23 -5.36 7.40
C LYS A 39 11.25 -6.10 8.29
N LEU A 40 10.82 -7.28 7.84
CA LEU A 40 10.00 -8.21 8.60
C LEU A 40 10.65 -9.60 8.54
N GLY A 41 11.25 -10.02 9.64
CA GLY A 41 12.08 -11.22 9.65
C GLY A 41 13.23 -11.14 8.64
N ASP A 42 13.28 -12.10 7.72
CA ASP A 42 14.26 -12.12 6.64
C ASP A 42 13.81 -11.30 5.42
N GLU A 43 12.53 -10.92 5.34
CA GLU A 43 11.98 -10.15 4.22
C GLU A 43 12.36 -8.66 4.33
N PHE A 44 12.79 -8.13 3.18
CA PHE A 44 12.98 -6.69 3.00
C PHE A 44 11.68 -6.12 2.40
N LEU A 45 10.91 -5.40 3.22
CA LEU A 45 9.60 -4.92 2.77
C LEU A 45 9.73 -3.73 1.84
N MET A 46 10.45 -2.69 2.25
CA MET A 46 10.65 -1.52 1.40
C MET A 46 11.78 -0.60 1.87
N SER A 47 12.19 0.29 0.97
CA SER A 47 13.16 1.36 1.19
C SER A 47 12.65 2.68 0.64
N SER A 48 13.02 3.78 1.30
CA SER A 48 12.76 5.13 0.77
C SER A 48 13.62 5.51 -0.44
N LEU A 49 14.48 4.63 -0.92
CA LEU A 49 15.32 4.90 -2.11
C LEU A 49 14.52 4.84 -3.42
N PHE A 50 13.62 3.86 -3.52
CA PHE A 50 12.86 3.62 -4.75
C PHE A 50 11.37 3.63 -4.42
N THR A 51 10.75 4.80 -4.51
CA THR A 51 9.33 5.02 -4.17
C THR A 51 8.52 5.58 -5.35
N VAL A 52 9.14 5.62 -6.53
CA VAL A 52 8.53 6.19 -7.73
C VAL A 52 7.32 5.36 -8.17
N SER A 53 7.41 4.04 -8.10
CA SER A 53 6.33 3.13 -8.50
C SER A 53 5.14 3.19 -7.55
N GLU A 54 5.37 3.27 -6.25
CA GLU A 54 4.33 3.42 -5.22
C GLU A 54 3.63 4.78 -5.34
N THR A 55 4.40 5.84 -5.56
CA THR A 55 3.85 7.17 -5.84
C THR A 55 3.01 7.16 -7.12
N ALA A 56 3.52 6.51 -8.18
CA ALA A 56 2.81 6.37 -9.45
C ALA A 56 1.52 5.56 -9.29
N LEU A 57 1.51 4.50 -8.47
CA LEU A 57 0.31 3.72 -8.17
C LEU A 57 -0.81 4.62 -7.65
N GLY A 58 -0.54 5.42 -6.62
CA GLY A 58 -1.52 6.36 -6.07
C GLY A 58 -1.98 7.41 -7.08
N THR A 59 -1.04 8.04 -7.78
CA THR A 59 -1.33 9.09 -8.76
C THR A 59 -2.15 8.58 -9.95
N LEU A 60 -1.79 7.41 -10.51
CA LEU A 60 -2.51 6.80 -11.63
C LEU A 60 -3.91 6.33 -11.21
N ALA A 61 -4.04 5.75 -10.01
CA ALA A 61 -5.33 5.37 -9.47
C ALA A 61 -6.27 6.58 -9.38
N MET A 62 -5.79 7.70 -8.85
CA MET A 62 -6.59 8.92 -8.74
C MET A 62 -6.91 9.53 -10.11
N ALA A 63 -5.96 9.52 -11.05
CA ALA A 63 -6.19 10.05 -12.39
C ALA A 63 -7.33 9.31 -13.13
N ASP A 64 -7.46 8.01 -12.91
CA ASP A 64 -8.49 7.17 -13.53
C ASP A 64 -9.82 7.18 -12.74
N THR A 65 -9.83 7.59 -11.49
CA THR A 65 -11.03 7.58 -10.65
C THR A 65 -11.92 8.77 -10.97
N PRO A 66 -13.17 8.54 -11.46
CA PRO A 66 -14.11 9.61 -11.75
C PRO A 66 -14.73 10.18 -10.47
N GLY A 67 -15.23 11.40 -10.54
CA GLY A 67 -15.96 12.05 -9.46
C GLY A 67 -15.21 13.22 -8.85
N GLU A 68 -15.89 13.95 -7.97
CA GLU A 68 -15.38 15.16 -7.32
C GLU A 68 -15.19 15.01 -5.80
N ARG A 69 -15.71 13.94 -5.21
CA ARG A 69 -15.64 13.64 -3.78
C ARG A 69 -15.41 12.15 -3.60
N LEU A 70 -14.15 11.78 -3.43
CA LEU A 70 -13.70 10.41 -3.51
C LEU A 70 -13.49 9.80 -2.12
N ASP A 71 -14.02 8.61 -1.94
CA ASP A 71 -13.73 7.73 -0.81
C ASP A 71 -12.77 6.65 -1.28
N VAL A 72 -11.58 6.63 -0.71
CA VAL A 72 -10.49 5.76 -1.15
C VAL A 72 -10.04 4.86 -0.01
N VAL A 73 -9.76 3.60 -0.33
CA VAL A 73 -9.07 2.69 0.58
C VAL A 73 -7.75 2.22 -0.03
N VAL A 74 -6.70 2.25 0.79
CA VAL A 74 -5.38 1.73 0.46
C VAL A 74 -5.09 0.54 1.36
N GLY A 75 -4.72 -0.60 0.77
CA GLY A 75 -4.17 -1.75 1.47
C GLY A 75 -2.65 -1.68 1.45
N GLY A 76 -2.05 -1.68 2.65
CA GLY A 76 -0.61 -1.49 2.86
C GLY A 76 -0.26 -0.03 3.13
N LEU A 77 0.40 0.21 4.27
CA LEU A 77 0.85 1.53 4.69
C LEU A 77 2.36 1.71 4.41
N GLY A 78 3.18 0.75 4.83
CA GLY A 78 4.62 0.80 4.66
C GLY A 78 5.22 2.15 5.05
N LEU A 79 5.98 2.77 4.15
CA LEU A 79 6.51 4.14 4.32
C LEU A 79 5.50 5.24 3.95
N GLY A 80 4.29 4.90 3.52
CA GLY A 80 3.20 5.84 3.27
C GLY A 80 3.19 6.47 1.88
N CYS A 81 4.04 6.03 0.95
CA CYS A 81 4.21 6.70 -0.36
C CYS A 81 2.94 6.67 -1.21
N THR A 82 2.29 5.51 -1.31
CA THR A 82 1.03 5.35 -2.05
C THR A 82 -0.10 6.17 -1.41
N ALA A 83 -0.22 6.11 -0.08
CA ALA A 83 -1.24 6.85 0.64
C ALA A 83 -1.07 8.37 0.51
N LEU A 84 0.19 8.88 0.58
CA LEU A 84 0.48 10.30 0.32
C LEU A 84 0.08 10.71 -1.09
N ALA A 85 0.46 9.92 -2.10
CA ALA A 85 0.12 10.22 -3.50
C ALA A 85 -1.40 10.27 -3.73
N VAL A 86 -2.15 9.39 -3.08
CA VAL A 86 -3.62 9.43 -3.09
C VAL A 86 -4.14 10.71 -2.42
N LEU A 87 -3.60 11.06 -1.28
CA LEU A 87 -4.05 12.23 -0.48
C LEU A 87 -3.76 13.57 -1.15
N GLU A 88 -2.77 13.64 -2.05
CA GLU A 88 -2.46 14.82 -2.86
C GLU A 88 -3.60 15.22 -3.81
N ASP A 89 -4.48 14.27 -4.17
CA ASP A 89 -5.66 14.61 -4.97
C ASP A 89 -6.69 15.36 -4.12
N PRO A 90 -7.01 16.62 -4.45
CA PRO A 90 -7.95 17.43 -3.65
C PRO A 90 -9.38 16.90 -3.64
N ARG A 91 -9.72 15.98 -4.54
CA ARG A 91 -11.05 15.34 -4.58
C ARG A 91 -11.21 14.28 -3.49
N VAL A 92 -10.12 13.80 -2.88
CA VAL A 92 -10.18 12.82 -1.80
C VAL A 92 -10.86 13.43 -0.59
N ARG A 93 -12.04 12.91 -0.28
CA ARG A 93 -12.83 13.27 0.88
C ARG A 93 -12.44 12.48 2.12
N GLU A 94 -12.17 11.20 1.92
CA GLU A 94 -11.75 10.29 2.97
C GLU A 94 -10.82 9.22 2.41
N LEU A 95 -9.73 9.00 3.12
CA LEU A 95 -8.75 7.96 2.85
C LEU A 95 -8.66 7.03 4.06
N VAL A 96 -8.97 5.75 3.85
CA VAL A 96 -8.72 4.70 4.84
C VAL A 96 -7.51 3.90 4.40
N VAL A 97 -6.53 3.74 5.28
CA VAL A 97 -5.35 2.91 5.02
C VAL A 97 -5.36 1.74 5.99
N LEU A 98 -5.42 0.52 5.45
CA LEU A 98 -5.39 -0.71 6.22
C LEU A 98 -3.98 -1.30 6.21
N ASP A 99 -3.44 -1.58 7.39
CA ASP A 99 -2.18 -2.31 7.53
C ASP A 99 -2.32 -3.43 8.58
N ALA A 100 -1.75 -4.59 8.28
CA ALA A 100 -1.78 -5.74 9.17
C ALA A 100 -0.81 -5.61 10.36
N LEU A 101 0.14 -4.68 10.30
CA LEU A 101 1.14 -4.43 11.31
C LEU A 101 0.78 -3.15 12.09
N PRO A 102 0.22 -3.26 13.30
CA PRO A 102 -0.13 -2.09 14.10
C PRO A 102 1.10 -1.24 14.45
N GLU A 103 2.28 -1.84 14.50
CA GLU A 103 3.55 -1.16 14.75
C GLU A 103 3.89 -0.17 13.63
N VAL A 104 3.60 -0.51 12.36
CA VAL A 104 3.78 0.42 11.23
C VAL A 104 2.86 1.63 11.39
N ILE A 105 1.63 1.41 11.81
CA ILE A 105 0.67 2.50 12.10
C ILE A 105 1.17 3.38 13.25
N GLU A 106 1.70 2.78 14.30
CA GLU A 106 2.29 3.50 15.44
C GLU A 106 3.47 4.36 14.99
N TRP A 107 4.37 3.84 14.15
CA TRP A 107 5.50 4.60 13.61
C TRP A 107 5.08 5.87 12.86
N HIS A 108 3.95 5.79 12.12
CA HIS A 108 3.38 6.99 11.48
C HIS A 108 2.80 7.97 12.51
N ARG A 109 2.04 7.47 13.50
CA ARG A 109 1.47 8.31 14.57
C ARG A 109 2.51 8.97 15.45
N GLU A 110 3.65 8.29 15.66
CA GLU A 110 4.80 8.81 16.40
C GLU A 110 5.75 9.66 15.54
N HIS A 111 5.43 9.84 14.26
CA HIS A 111 6.24 10.59 13.28
C HIS A 111 7.66 10.04 13.11
N LEU A 112 7.89 8.75 13.40
CA LEU A 112 9.15 8.07 13.10
C LEU A 112 9.35 7.89 11.59
N ILE A 113 8.26 7.78 10.84
CA ILE A 113 8.22 7.80 9.39
C ILE A 113 7.74 9.18 8.94
N PRO A 114 8.50 9.89 8.06
CA PRO A 114 8.18 11.27 7.66
C PRO A 114 6.76 11.48 7.11
N ALA A 115 6.23 10.50 6.36
CA ALA A 115 4.86 10.55 5.86
C ALA A 115 3.80 10.65 6.97
N GLY A 116 4.13 10.19 8.18
CA GLY A 116 3.26 10.25 9.34
C GLY A 116 2.85 11.67 9.73
N VAL A 117 3.73 12.66 9.51
CA VAL A 117 3.43 14.07 9.76
C VAL A 117 2.20 14.55 8.96
N THR A 118 1.99 13.97 7.78
CA THR A 118 0.81 14.28 6.97
C THR A 118 -0.31 13.26 7.20
N LEU A 119 0.01 11.96 7.09
CA LEU A 119 -1.02 10.91 7.09
C LEU A 119 -1.70 10.72 8.45
N ALA A 120 -0.97 10.92 9.56
CA ALA A 120 -1.57 10.76 10.88
C ALA A 120 -2.32 12.01 11.36
N ASP A 121 -2.01 13.18 10.80
CA ASP A 121 -2.53 14.47 11.26
C ASP A 121 -3.60 15.06 10.32
N ASP A 122 -3.83 14.49 9.12
CA ASP A 122 -4.89 14.95 8.20
C ASP A 122 -6.24 14.34 8.58
N ASP A 123 -7.23 15.17 8.86
CA ASP A 123 -8.59 14.76 9.27
C ASP A 123 -9.31 13.87 8.23
N ARG A 124 -8.86 13.86 6.98
CA ARG A 124 -9.39 12.99 5.92
C ARG A 124 -8.87 11.56 6.01
N VAL A 125 -7.79 11.31 6.78
CA VAL A 125 -7.08 10.04 6.82
C VAL A 125 -7.43 9.25 8.08
N ARG A 126 -7.71 7.96 7.90
CA ARG A 126 -7.78 6.99 9.00
C ARG A 126 -6.79 5.87 8.74
N LEU A 127 -5.85 5.70 9.66
CA LEU A 127 -4.91 4.57 9.68
C LEU A 127 -5.52 3.49 10.57
N GLU A 128 -5.89 2.36 9.95
CA GLU A 128 -6.64 1.28 10.59
C GLU A 128 -5.81 -0.01 10.61
N HIS A 129 -5.75 -0.65 11.78
CA HIS A 129 -5.19 -1.99 11.89
C HIS A 129 -6.16 -3.02 11.34
N GLY A 130 -5.73 -3.80 10.35
CA GLY A 130 -6.55 -4.87 9.77
C GLY A 130 -5.85 -5.59 8.62
N ASP A 131 -6.21 -6.85 8.44
CA ASP A 131 -5.80 -7.65 7.29
C ASP A 131 -6.70 -7.30 6.09
N PHE A 132 -6.12 -6.61 5.10
CA PHE A 132 -6.81 -6.17 3.90
C PHE A 132 -7.45 -7.34 3.11
N PHE A 133 -6.75 -8.45 3.00
CA PHE A 133 -7.25 -9.63 2.27
C PHE A 133 -8.41 -10.31 3.01
N ALA A 134 -8.31 -10.39 4.33
CA ALA A 134 -9.43 -10.87 5.17
C ALA A 134 -10.63 -9.94 5.07
N ALA A 135 -10.42 -8.62 5.03
CA ALA A 135 -11.47 -7.62 4.91
C ALA A 135 -12.25 -7.70 3.57
N LEU A 136 -11.63 -8.27 2.52
CA LEU A 136 -12.28 -8.52 1.22
C LEU A 136 -13.10 -9.81 1.16
N ARG A 137 -13.02 -10.69 2.17
CA ARG A 137 -13.84 -11.91 2.22
C ARG A 137 -15.32 -11.58 2.39
N PRO A 138 -16.24 -12.55 2.13
CA PRO A 138 -17.68 -12.29 2.17
C PRO A 138 -18.20 -11.71 3.48
N ASP A 139 -17.59 -12.11 4.61
CA ASP A 139 -17.91 -11.70 5.98
C ASP A 139 -16.96 -10.59 6.51
N GLY A 140 -16.03 -10.12 5.68
CA GLY A 140 -15.08 -9.07 6.02
C GLY A 140 -15.58 -7.67 5.65
N GLU A 141 -14.98 -6.65 6.23
CA GLU A 141 -15.26 -5.23 5.95
C GLU A 141 -13.99 -4.41 5.83
N LEU A 142 -13.87 -3.63 4.76
CA LEU A 142 -12.79 -2.67 4.57
C LEU A 142 -12.92 -1.43 5.47
N ASP A 143 -14.11 -1.17 5.97
CA ASP A 143 -14.40 -0.13 6.95
C ASP A 143 -15.33 -0.71 8.02
N THR A 144 -14.77 -1.13 9.14
CA THR A 144 -15.55 -1.71 10.25
C THR A 144 -16.50 -0.73 10.91
N THR A 145 -16.26 0.57 10.73
CA THR A 145 -17.15 1.63 11.27
C THR A 145 -18.36 1.89 10.37
N ARG A 146 -18.27 1.50 9.09
CA ARG A 146 -19.34 1.62 8.09
C ARG A 146 -19.46 0.35 7.24
N PRO A 147 -20.01 -0.73 7.80
CA PRO A 147 -20.18 -2.00 7.11
C PRO A 147 -20.93 -1.85 5.78
N GLY A 148 -20.49 -2.59 4.76
CA GLY A 148 -21.09 -2.53 3.42
C GLY A 148 -20.74 -1.29 2.60
N ARG A 149 -19.85 -0.42 3.09
CA ARG A 149 -19.36 0.75 2.35
C ARG A 149 -18.72 0.33 1.03
N ARG A 150 -19.02 1.11 -0.02
CA ARG A 150 -18.35 1.01 -1.31
C ARG A 150 -17.38 2.17 -1.49
N TRP A 151 -16.40 1.95 -2.37
CA TRP A 151 -15.26 2.82 -2.56
C TRP A 151 -15.20 3.33 -3.99
N ASP A 152 -14.71 4.55 -4.19
CA ASP A 152 -14.42 5.09 -5.51
C ASP A 152 -13.10 4.58 -6.05
N ALA A 153 -12.15 4.30 -5.16
CA ALA A 153 -10.93 3.59 -5.51
C ALA A 153 -10.50 2.62 -4.39
N ILE A 154 -9.99 1.46 -4.81
CA ILE A 154 -9.32 0.46 -3.98
C ILE A 154 -7.91 0.28 -4.53
N VAL A 155 -6.89 0.61 -3.73
CA VAL A 155 -5.48 0.60 -4.13
C VAL A 155 -4.74 -0.41 -3.26
N VAL A 156 -3.97 -1.32 -3.85
CA VAL A 156 -3.27 -2.39 -3.13
C VAL A 156 -1.78 -2.30 -3.34
N ASP A 157 -1.06 -2.11 -2.25
CA ASP A 157 0.40 -1.98 -2.17
C ASP A 157 0.92 -2.85 -1.01
N ILE A 158 0.82 -4.18 -1.15
CA ILE A 158 1.15 -5.13 -0.08
C ILE A 158 2.15 -6.17 -0.57
N ASP A 159 1.78 -6.99 -1.57
CA ASP A 159 2.61 -8.07 -2.06
C ASP A 159 3.64 -7.59 -3.08
N HIS A 160 4.77 -8.29 -3.18
CA HIS A 160 5.79 -7.97 -4.19
C HIS A 160 5.28 -8.21 -5.61
N THR A 161 4.58 -9.31 -5.81
CA THR A 161 3.94 -9.64 -7.10
C THR A 161 2.68 -10.48 -6.87
N PRO A 162 1.82 -10.60 -7.90
CA PRO A 162 0.71 -11.57 -7.87
C PRO A 162 1.14 -13.03 -7.68
N GLY A 163 2.41 -13.35 -7.91
CA GLY A 163 2.99 -14.68 -7.72
C GLY A 163 3.92 -14.82 -6.51
N HIS A 164 4.24 -13.70 -5.84
CA HIS A 164 5.08 -13.66 -4.64
C HIS A 164 4.36 -12.89 -3.53
N HIS A 165 3.60 -13.62 -2.74
CA HIS A 165 2.78 -13.08 -1.66
C HIS A 165 3.56 -13.06 -0.35
N LEU A 166 3.35 -12.01 0.46
CA LEU A 166 3.89 -11.95 1.82
C LEU A 166 3.26 -13.03 2.73
N HIS A 167 2.04 -13.48 2.39
CA HIS A 167 1.38 -14.58 3.07
C HIS A 167 0.57 -15.44 2.08
N PRO A 168 0.53 -16.79 2.24
CA PRO A 168 -0.21 -17.67 1.33
C PRO A 168 -1.69 -17.36 1.18
N SER A 169 -2.34 -16.78 2.21
CA SER A 169 -3.77 -16.40 2.17
C SER A 169 -4.08 -15.25 1.21
N HIS A 170 -3.07 -14.56 0.67
CA HIS A 170 -3.24 -13.47 -0.29
C HIS A 170 -3.56 -13.98 -1.70
N ALA A 171 -3.21 -15.23 -2.01
CA ALA A 171 -3.42 -15.83 -3.33
C ALA A 171 -4.86 -15.74 -3.83
N ASP A 172 -5.83 -15.82 -2.91
CA ASP A 172 -7.27 -15.76 -3.22
C ASP A 172 -7.73 -14.42 -3.82
N LEU A 173 -6.92 -13.36 -3.72
CA LEU A 173 -7.25 -12.07 -4.33
C LEU A 173 -7.10 -12.09 -5.84
N TYR A 174 -6.10 -12.81 -6.35
CA TYR A 174 -5.60 -12.69 -7.72
C TYR A 174 -6.35 -13.58 -8.73
N ASP A 175 -7.32 -14.36 -8.29
CA ASP A 175 -8.23 -15.09 -9.17
C ASP A 175 -9.51 -14.30 -9.49
N ALA A 176 -10.31 -14.79 -10.43
CA ALA A 176 -11.55 -14.14 -10.84
C ALA A 176 -12.55 -13.96 -9.70
N ALA A 177 -12.59 -14.90 -8.74
CA ALA A 177 -13.49 -14.83 -7.59
C ALA A 177 -13.03 -13.73 -6.60
N GLY A 178 -11.73 -13.65 -6.33
CA GLY A 178 -11.14 -12.60 -5.49
C GLY A 178 -11.33 -11.21 -6.09
N LEU A 179 -11.02 -11.06 -7.36
CA LEU A 179 -11.20 -9.79 -8.08
C LEU A 179 -12.70 -9.40 -8.17
N SER A 180 -13.62 -10.38 -8.27
CA SER A 180 -15.06 -10.10 -8.20
C SER A 180 -15.48 -9.56 -6.84
N ARG A 181 -14.85 -10.00 -5.74
CA ARG A 181 -15.08 -9.43 -4.40
C ARG A 181 -14.62 -7.97 -4.33
N VAL A 182 -13.47 -7.65 -4.95
CA VAL A 182 -13.01 -6.26 -5.07
C VAL A 182 -14.00 -5.41 -5.86
N ALA A 183 -14.43 -5.90 -7.04
CA ALA A 183 -15.40 -5.19 -7.89
C ALA A 183 -16.72 -4.94 -7.14
N TYR A 184 -17.18 -5.88 -6.33
CA TYR A 184 -18.38 -5.71 -5.50
C TYR A 184 -18.25 -4.57 -4.47
N ARG A 185 -17.03 -4.31 -3.97
CA ARG A 185 -16.75 -3.23 -3.02
C ARG A 185 -16.55 -1.86 -3.67
N LEU A 186 -16.52 -1.78 -5.00
CA LEU A 186 -16.41 -0.52 -5.74
C LEU A 186 -17.78 0.11 -6.02
N ASN A 187 -17.80 1.43 -6.04
CA ASN A 187 -18.88 2.21 -6.65
C ASN A 187 -18.90 2.00 -8.18
N PRO A 188 -20.04 2.20 -8.86
CA PRO A 188 -20.07 2.18 -10.32
C PRO A 188 -19.04 3.14 -10.92
N GLY A 189 -18.17 2.62 -11.80
CA GLY A 189 -17.06 3.37 -12.39
C GLY A 189 -15.83 3.51 -11.49
N GLY A 190 -15.85 2.91 -10.30
CA GLY A 190 -14.72 2.91 -9.39
C GLY A 190 -13.50 2.14 -9.91
N VAL A 191 -12.33 2.47 -9.39
CA VAL A 191 -11.04 1.98 -9.85
C VAL A 191 -10.42 1.00 -8.85
N PHE A 192 -9.90 -0.10 -9.35
CA PHE A 192 -8.98 -0.98 -8.64
C PHE A 192 -7.57 -0.81 -9.21
N ALA A 193 -6.60 -0.55 -8.36
CA ALA A 193 -5.18 -0.45 -8.72
C ALA A 193 -4.31 -1.34 -7.83
N LEU A 194 -3.31 -1.97 -8.45
CA LEU A 194 -2.44 -2.95 -7.81
C LEU A 194 -0.99 -2.68 -8.19
N TRP A 195 -0.09 -2.72 -7.20
CA TRP A 195 1.35 -2.63 -7.40
C TRP A 195 1.98 -4.01 -7.69
N SER A 196 3.06 -4.01 -8.47
CA SER A 196 3.92 -5.18 -8.69
C SER A 196 5.34 -4.73 -9.04
N ASP A 197 6.35 -5.44 -8.53
CA ASP A 197 7.76 -5.17 -8.80
C ASP A 197 8.30 -5.90 -10.05
N THR A 198 7.43 -6.65 -10.76
CA THR A 198 7.79 -7.38 -11.97
C THR A 198 7.16 -6.80 -13.23
N SER A 199 7.65 -7.27 -14.40
CA SER A 199 7.00 -6.98 -15.67
C SER A 199 5.51 -7.36 -15.65
N PRO A 200 4.67 -6.68 -16.45
CA PRO A 200 3.25 -6.99 -16.55
C PRO A 200 2.97 -8.48 -16.74
N ASP A 201 2.06 -9.01 -15.93
CA ASP A 201 1.56 -10.38 -16.03
C ASP A 201 0.31 -10.41 -16.92
N ASP A 202 0.48 -10.91 -18.15
CA ASP A 202 -0.63 -10.99 -19.13
C ASP A 202 -1.78 -11.87 -18.65
N ALA A 203 -1.50 -12.90 -17.83
CA ALA A 203 -2.53 -13.78 -17.28
C ALA A 203 -3.39 -13.02 -16.26
N LEU A 204 -2.76 -12.27 -15.35
CA LEU A 204 -3.48 -11.43 -14.41
C LEU A 204 -4.27 -10.33 -15.12
N VAL A 205 -3.67 -9.65 -16.11
CA VAL A 205 -4.39 -8.63 -16.90
C VAL A 205 -5.58 -9.25 -17.63
N GLY A 206 -5.45 -10.49 -18.12
CA GLY A 206 -6.56 -11.26 -18.69
C GLY A 206 -7.68 -11.48 -17.69
N THR A 207 -7.36 -11.97 -16.48
CA THR A 207 -8.34 -12.18 -15.41
C THR A 207 -9.01 -10.87 -14.95
N LEU A 208 -8.26 -9.77 -14.88
CA LEU A 208 -8.82 -8.46 -14.59
C LEU A 208 -9.84 -8.02 -15.64
N ARG A 209 -9.59 -8.29 -16.92
CA ARG A 209 -10.52 -7.97 -18.03
C ARG A 209 -11.78 -8.83 -18.05
N GLU A 210 -11.77 -9.97 -17.39
CA GLU A 210 -12.97 -10.79 -17.20
C GLU A 210 -13.91 -10.19 -16.15
N VAL A 211 -13.37 -9.43 -15.19
CA VAL A 211 -14.12 -8.90 -14.04
C VAL A 211 -14.44 -7.41 -14.19
N PHE A 212 -13.49 -6.62 -14.68
CA PHE A 212 -13.63 -5.17 -14.82
C PHE A 212 -13.89 -4.77 -16.27
N ALA A 213 -14.56 -3.64 -16.47
CA ALA A 213 -14.88 -3.11 -17.80
C ALA A 213 -13.64 -2.87 -18.68
N SER A 214 -12.52 -2.53 -18.05
CA SER A 214 -11.20 -2.40 -18.68
C SER A 214 -10.10 -2.68 -17.67
N ALA A 215 -8.95 -3.14 -18.14
CA ALA A 215 -7.74 -3.30 -17.35
C ALA A 215 -6.51 -3.10 -18.23
N ARG A 216 -5.49 -2.46 -17.68
CA ARG A 216 -4.19 -2.28 -18.29
C ARG A 216 -3.09 -2.40 -17.25
N ALA A 217 -1.89 -2.68 -17.69
CA ALA A 217 -0.69 -2.58 -16.88
C ALA A 217 0.13 -1.36 -17.34
N GLU A 218 0.63 -0.60 -16.39
CA GLU A 218 1.53 0.54 -16.62
C GLU A 218 2.93 0.17 -16.14
N VAL A 219 3.93 0.43 -16.98
CA VAL A 219 5.33 0.23 -16.62
C VAL A 219 5.92 1.55 -16.14
N VAL A 220 6.30 1.59 -14.88
CA VAL A 220 6.96 2.76 -14.29
C VAL A 220 8.47 2.54 -14.31
N THR A 221 9.20 3.42 -14.98
CA THR A 221 10.66 3.38 -15.08
C THR A 221 11.27 4.55 -14.32
N PHE A 222 12.42 4.32 -13.66
CA PHE A 222 13.15 5.31 -12.86
C PHE A 222 14.64 5.03 -12.82
#